data_253d68bf93e98961ffd446f027ee5046
#
_entry.id   253d68bf93e98961ffd446f027ee5046
#
_cell.length_a   1.000
_cell.length_b   1.000
_cell.length_c   1.000
_cell.angle_alpha   90.00
_cell.angle_beta   90.00
_cell.angle_gamma   90.00
#
_symmetry.space_group_name_H-M   'P 1'
#
loop_
_entity.id
_entity.type
_entity.pdbx_description
1 polymer ?
#
loop_
_entity_poly.entity_id
_entity_poly.type
_entity_poly.pdbx_seq_one_letter_code
_entity_poly.pdbx_strand_id
1 'polypeptide(L)'
;PAGSGAASQSSAAAAVQTAQKERITDQWSLEKTVRGEMIGVMKLSIHVPQLVCDSPDAAALNEELAAMYAAEYMDYESDPDAEMPQGEECSQTEINWDAYWYGDCVSLVIRSHDYDDAPWYYSGWCFDFATGKRLTTAEMLQHMGLDPDEVQAQMQRQAMQTFDREMAQGAYYEGLRSGGNLSEMRMGT
;
A
#
# COMPACT_ATOMS: atom_id res chain seq x y z
N PRO A 1 -3.76 -42.47 -22.41
CA PRO A 1 -4.62 -41.54 -21.75
C PRO A 1 -3.79 -40.67 -20.80
N ALA A 2 -3.40 -39.51 -21.30
CA ALA A 2 -2.73 -38.47 -20.52
C ALA A 2 -3.61 -37.23 -20.66
N GLY A 3 -4.26 -36.81 -19.58
CA GLY A 3 -5.11 -35.62 -19.65
C GLY A 3 -5.98 -35.38 -18.42
N SER A 4 -5.46 -35.49 -17.19
CA SER A 4 -6.27 -35.17 -16.01
C SER A 4 -5.58 -34.29 -14.96
N GLY A 5 -4.32 -33.89 -15.19
CA GLY A 5 -3.57 -33.10 -14.20
C GLY A 5 -3.72 -31.59 -14.26
N ALA A 6 -3.92 -31.04 -15.44
CA ALA A 6 -3.90 -29.57 -15.63
C ALA A 6 -5.19 -28.85 -15.13
N ALA A 7 -6.35 -29.48 -15.27
CA ALA A 7 -7.61 -28.92 -14.82
C ALA A 7 -7.74 -28.87 -13.30
N SER A 8 -7.16 -29.85 -12.59
CA SER A 8 -7.20 -29.92 -11.13
C SER A 8 -6.31 -28.86 -10.45
N GLN A 9 -5.15 -28.53 -11.04
CA GLN A 9 -4.24 -27.52 -10.51
C GLN A 9 -4.78 -26.09 -10.70
N SER A 10 -5.44 -25.81 -11.84
CA SER A 10 -6.08 -24.52 -12.10
C SER A 10 -7.23 -24.24 -11.14
N SER A 11 -8.02 -25.25 -10.78
CA SER A 11 -9.12 -25.12 -9.82
C SER A 11 -8.63 -24.87 -8.39
N ALA A 12 -7.56 -25.53 -7.97
CA ALA A 12 -6.98 -25.34 -6.64
C ALA A 12 -6.35 -23.95 -6.49
N ALA A 13 -5.61 -23.48 -7.50
CA ALA A 13 -5.03 -22.13 -7.50
C ALA A 13 -6.11 -21.04 -7.45
N ALA A 14 -7.19 -21.16 -8.20
CA ALA A 14 -8.32 -20.24 -8.18
C ALA A 14 -9.02 -20.23 -6.81
N ALA A 15 -9.19 -21.37 -6.16
CA ALA A 15 -9.77 -21.46 -4.82
C ALA A 15 -8.89 -20.78 -3.75
N VAL A 16 -7.57 -20.94 -3.83
CA VAL A 16 -6.61 -20.26 -2.94
C VAL A 16 -6.68 -18.74 -3.12
N GLN A 17 -6.68 -18.26 -4.36
CA GLN A 17 -6.79 -16.82 -4.64
C GLN A 17 -8.12 -16.23 -4.15
N THR A 18 -9.23 -16.98 -4.26
CA THR A 18 -10.52 -16.52 -3.74
C THR A 18 -10.50 -16.44 -2.22
N ALA A 19 -9.98 -17.46 -1.54
CA ALA A 19 -9.83 -17.46 -0.09
C ALA A 19 -8.92 -16.32 0.41
N GLN A 20 -7.85 -16.01 -0.30
CA GLN A 20 -6.97 -14.88 0.03
C GLN A 20 -7.67 -13.53 -0.12
N LYS A 21 -8.49 -13.34 -1.16
CA LYS A 21 -9.27 -12.10 -1.35
C LYS A 21 -10.31 -11.86 -0.26
N GLU A 22 -10.83 -12.89 0.37
CA GLU A 22 -11.78 -12.76 1.47
C GLU A 22 -11.12 -12.41 2.80
N ARG A 23 -9.79 -12.59 2.92
CA ARG A 23 -9.04 -12.28 4.13
C ARG A 23 -8.67 -10.81 4.29
N ILE A 24 -8.70 -10.03 3.21
CA ILE A 24 -8.49 -8.58 3.24
C ILE A 24 -9.60 -7.92 2.43
N THR A 25 -10.27 -6.96 3.04
CA THR A 25 -11.37 -6.21 2.44
C THR A 25 -11.28 -4.75 2.84
N ASP A 26 -11.99 -3.87 2.16
CA ASP A 26 -12.12 -2.50 2.66
C ASP A 26 -12.92 -2.48 3.96
N GLN A 27 -12.39 -1.87 5.01
CA GLN A 27 -13.15 -1.53 6.22
C GLN A 27 -13.86 -0.20 6.06
N TRP A 28 -13.32 0.67 5.24
CA TRP A 28 -13.88 1.97 4.91
C TRP A 28 -13.44 2.38 3.52
N SER A 29 -14.35 3.01 2.77
CA SER A 29 -14.03 3.56 1.46
C SER A 29 -14.84 4.82 1.18
N LEU A 30 -14.25 5.74 0.43
CA LEU A 30 -14.86 6.97 -0.02
C LEU A 30 -14.51 7.24 -1.48
N GLU A 31 -15.52 7.31 -2.34
CA GLU A 31 -15.40 7.76 -3.72
C GLU A 31 -16.25 9.01 -3.87
N LYS A 32 -15.63 10.19 -3.87
CA LYS A 32 -16.35 11.44 -3.84
C LYS A 32 -15.61 12.59 -4.48
N THR A 33 -16.38 13.52 -5.00
CA THR A 33 -15.90 14.84 -5.39
C THR A 33 -16.37 15.85 -4.36
N VAL A 34 -15.45 16.61 -3.80
CA VAL A 34 -15.74 17.62 -2.78
C VAL A 34 -15.23 18.97 -3.22
N ARG A 35 -15.84 20.04 -2.69
CA ARG A 35 -15.38 21.42 -2.92
C ARG A 35 -14.82 21.97 -1.63
N GLY A 36 -13.52 22.25 -1.62
CA GLY A 36 -12.84 22.92 -0.52
C GLY A 36 -12.82 24.46 -0.72
N GLU A 37 -12.91 25.22 0.36
CA GLU A 37 -12.89 26.69 0.28
C GLU A 37 -11.58 27.25 -0.29
N MET A 38 -10.45 26.56 -0.07
CA MET A 38 -9.10 27.01 -0.49
C MET A 38 -8.52 26.24 -1.66
N ILE A 39 -9.00 25.02 -1.93
CA ILE A 39 -8.36 24.07 -2.84
C ILE A 39 -9.17 23.91 -4.15
N GLY A 40 -10.39 24.50 -4.21
CA GLY A 40 -11.28 24.30 -5.35
C GLY A 40 -11.96 22.92 -5.29
N VAL A 41 -12.02 22.25 -6.44
CA VAL A 41 -12.64 20.92 -6.51
C VAL A 41 -11.56 19.85 -6.32
N MET A 42 -11.85 18.85 -5.49
CA MET A 42 -10.98 17.74 -5.19
C MET A 42 -11.71 16.41 -5.39
N LYS A 43 -11.07 15.46 -6.03
CA LYS A 43 -11.54 14.08 -6.14
C LYS A 43 -10.89 13.24 -5.05
N LEU A 44 -11.70 12.57 -4.25
CA LEU A 44 -11.27 11.63 -3.23
C LEU A 44 -11.55 10.20 -3.70
N SER A 45 -10.53 9.36 -3.70
CA SER A 45 -10.63 7.91 -3.99
C SER A 45 -9.85 7.19 -2.89
N ILE A 46 -10.55 6.77 -1.84
CA ILE A 46 -9.93 6.29 -0.61
C ILE A 46 -10.47 4.90 -0.27
N HIS A 47 -9.55 3.95 -0.16
CA HIS A 47 -9.83 2.57 0.21
C HIS A 47 -8.91 2.17 1.35
N VAL A 48 -9.48 1.95 2.53
CA VAL A 48 -8.74 1.58 3.74
C VAL A 48 -8.99 0.10 4.04
N PRO A 49 -7.96 -0.75 3.98
CA PRO A 49 -8.12 -2.18 4.16
C PRO A 49 -8.32 -2.58 5.63
N GLN A 50 -8.91 -3.77 5.83
CA GLN A 50 -8.88 -4.51 7.08
C GLN A 50 -8.47 -5.95 6.86
N LEU A 51 -7.81 -6.51 7.87
CA LEU A 51 -7.56 -7.95 7.96
C LEU A 51 -8.78 -8.63 8.58
N VAL A 52 -9.34 -9.59 7.87
CA VAL A 52 -10.46 -10.42 8.36
C VAL A 52 -9.86 -11.62 9.09
N CYS A 53 -9.48 -11.40 10.35
CA CYS A 53 -8.87 -12.39 11.21
C CYS A 53 -9.26 -12.13 12.66
N ASP A 54 -9.67 -13.19 13.37
CA ASP A 54 -10.01 -13.10 14.81
C ASP A 54 -8.73 -13.21 15.66
N SER A 55 -7.96 -12.12 15.69
CA SER A 55 -6.76 -12.01 16.51
C SER A 55 -6.57 -10.59 17.04
N PRO A 56 -5.92 -10.44 18.23
CA PRO A 56 -5.62 -9.12 18.78
C PRO A 56 -4.72 -8.28 17.87
N ASP A 57 -3.75 -8.90 17.20
CA ASP A 57 -2.82 -8.21 16.31
C ASP A 57 -3.54 -7.70 15.05
N ALA A 58 -4.51 -8.45 14.49
CA ALA A 58 -5.33 -7.99 13.38
C ALA A 58 -6.24 -6.83 13.80
N ALA A 59 -6.88 -6.92 14.97
CA ALA A 59 -7.70 -5.84 15.49
C ALA A 59 -6.91 -4.54 15.68
N ALA A 60 -5.71 -4.63 16.30
CA ALA A 60 -4.84 -3.49 16.51
C ALA A 60 -4.35 -2.88 15.19
N LEU A 61 -4.01 -3.71 14.19
CA LEU A 61 -3.61 -3.22 12.87
C LEU A 61 -4.77 -2.55 12.14
N ASN A 62 -5.98 -3.10 12.20
CA ASN A 62 -7.16 -2.50 11.60
C ASN A 62 -7.48 -1.11 12.22
N GLU A 63 -7.35 -0.97 13.54
CA GLU A 63 -7.47 0.33 14.22
C GLU A 63 -6.39 1.31 13.76
N GLU A 64 -5.12 0.88 13.66
CA GLU A 64 -4.00 1.70 13.17
C GLU A 64 -4.29 2.21 11.75
N LEU A 65 -4.71 1.32 10.84
CA LEU A 65 -5.01 1.68 9.45
C LEU A 65 -6.18 2.66 9.34
N ALA A 66 -7.25 2.46 10.10
CA ALA A 66 -8.39 3.38 10.13
C ALA A 66 -7.98 4.76 10.66
N ALA A 67 -7.20 4.81 11.73
CA ALA A 67 -6.73 6.06 12.32
C ALA A 67 -5.79 6.83 11.37
N MET A 68 -4.93 6.12 10.62
CA MET A 68 -3.97 6.76 9.71
C MET A 68 -4.61 7.25 8.42
N TYR A 69 -5.58 6.50 7.87
CA TYR A 69 -6.02 6.70 6.49
C TYR A 69 -7.50 7.03 6.31
N ALA A 70 -8.35 6.78 7.31
CA ALA A 70 -9.76 7.10 7.22
C ALA A 70 -10.15 8.35 8.04
N ALA A 71 -9.54 8.57 9.19
CA ALA A 71 -9.98 9.55 10.17
C ALA A 71 -10.06 10.99 9.61
N GLU A 72 -9.12 11.37 8.76
CA GLU A 72 -9.05 12.70 8.15
C GLU A 72 -10.22 12.96 7.18
N TYR A 73 -10.74 11.91 6.56
CA TYR A 73 -11.72 12.01 5.48
C TYR A 73 -13.16 11.71 5.90
N MET A 74 -13.38 11.35 7.17
CA MET A 74 -14.73 11.00 7.67
C MET A 74 -15.72 12.15 7.57
N ASP A 75 -15.27 13.39 7.76
CA ASP A 75 -16.12 14.57 7.68
C ASP A 75 -16.56 14.91 6.24
N TYR A 76 -15.80 14.44 5.23
CA TYR A 76 -16.15 14.63 3.81
C TYR A 76 -17.27 13.70 3.35
N GLU A 77 -17.61 12.66 4.10
CA GLU A 77 -18.70 11.74 3.77
C GLU A 77 -20.07 12.42 3.79
N SER A 78 -20.19 13.51 4.53
CA SER A 78 -21.45 14.20 4.80
C SER A 78 -21.80 15.35 3.85
N ASP A 79 -20.97 15.69 2.85
CA ASP A 79 -21.28 16.75 1.90
C ASP A 79 -21.92 16.20 0.59
N PRO A 80 -23.28 16.25 0.47
CA PRO A 80 -23.99 15.65 -0.67
C PRO A 80 -23.97 16.52 -1.95
N ASP A 81 -23.52 17.77 -1.88
CA ASP A 81 -23.75 18.76 -2.93
C ASP A 81 -22.46 19.14 -3.71
N ALA A 82 -21.35 18.45 -3.48
CA ALA A 82 -20.10 18.69 -4.21
C ALA A 82 -20.15 18.08 -5.62
N GLU A 83 -20.63 18.84 -6.60
CA GLU A 83 -20.56 18.47 -8.01
C GLU A 83 -19.28 19.03 -8.66
N MET A 84 -18.63 18.22 -9.52
CA MET A 84 -17.51 18.69 -10.36
C MET A 84 -18.00 19.74 -11.37
N PRO A 85 -17.39 20.93 -11.40
CA PRO A 85 -17.58 21.84 -12.51
C PRO A 85 -17.04 21.20 -13.79
N GLN A 86 -17.81 21.27 -14.89
CA GLN A 86 -17.34 20.76 -16.17
C GLN A 86 -16.15 21.60 -16.66
N GLY A 87 -15.02 20.94 -16.92
CA GLY A 87 -13.83 21.55 -17.53
C GLY A 87 -12.84 22.21 -16.58
N GLU A 88 -12.97 22.07 -15.27
CA GLU A 88 -11.95 22.48 -14.31
C GLU A 88 -11.01 21.29 -14.01
N GLU A 89 -9.70 21.57 -13.92
CA GLU A 89 -8.74 20.64 -13.34
C GLU A 89 -9.05 20.52 -11.84
N CYS A 90 -9.11 19.29 -11.33
CA CYS A 90 -9.35 19.04 -9.92
C CYS A 90 -8.15 18.30 -9.32
N SER A 91 -7.77 18.69 -8.12
CA SER A 91 -6.81 17.94 -7.34
C SER A 91 -7.36 16.56 -7.00
N GLN A 92 -6.50 15.57 -6.93
CA GLN A 92 -6.87 14.20 -6.60
C GLN A 92 -6.12 13.75 -5.35
N THR A 93 -6.86 13.20 -4.37
CA THR A 93 -6.29 12.44 -3.26
C THR A 93 -6.67 10.98 -3.46
N GLU A 94 -5.67 10.12 -3.48
CA GLU A 94 -5.84 8.69 -3.67
C GLU A 94 -5.16 7.93 -2.54
N ILE A 95 -5.91 7.04 -1.88
CA ILE A 95 -5.38 6.04 -0.95
C ILE A 95 -5.89 4.69 -1.41
N ASN A 96 -4.97 3.80 -1.74
CA ASN A 96 -5.30 2.48 -2.24
C ASN A 96 -4.33 1.44 -1.68
N TRP A 97 -4.67 0.15 -1.78
CA TRP A 97 -3.86 -0.91 -1.21
C TRP A 97 -3.70 -2.09 -2.16
N ASP A 98 -2.56 -2.78 -1.98
CA ASP A 98 -2.25 -4.06 -2.63
C ASP A 98 -1.84 -5.08 -1.58
N ALA A 99 -2.16 -6.35 -1.83
CA ALA A 99 -1.80 -7.45 -0.96
C ALA A 99 -0.94 -8.48 -1.72
N TYR A 100 0.25 -8.76 -1.21
CA TYR A 100 1.20 -9.70 -1.77
C TYR A 100 1.31 -10.92 -0.86
N TRP A 101 0.96 -12.09 -1.36
CA TRP A 101 0.82 -13.31 -0.59
C TRP A 101 2.01 -14.25 -0.73
N TYR A 102 2.44 -14.83 0.40
CA TYR A 102 3.36 -15.95 0.47
C TYR A 102 2.81 -17.00 1.47
N GLY A 103 2.15 -18.03 0.95
CA GLY A 103 1.41 -18.97 1.78
C GLY A 103 0.26 -18.28 2.54
N ASP A 104 0.28 -18.40 3.86
CA ASP A 104 -0.66 -17.70 4.75
C ASP A 104 -0.14 -16.31 5.22
N CYS A 105 1.08 -15.95 4.84
CA CYS A 105 1.62 -14.62 5.12
C CYS A 105 1.25 -13.63 4.02
N VAL A 106 1.02 -12.37 4.40
CA VAL A 106 0.74 -11.28 3.49
C VAL A 106 1.65 -10.08 3.78
N SER A 107 2.10 -9.42 2.72
CA SER A 107 2.60 -8.06 2.76
C SER A 107 1.53 -7.13 2.21
N LEU A 108 0.93 -6.32 3.07
CA LEU A 108 -0.05 -5.30 2.73
C LEU A 108 0.70 -4.00 2.46
N VAL A 109 0.48 -3.40 1.30
CA VAL A 109 1.10 -2.13 0.91
C VAL A 109 0.00 -1.12 0.65
N ILE A 110 0.03 0.01 1.36
CA ILE A 110 -0.84 1.15 1.09
C ILE A 110 -0.05 2.18 0.30
N ARG A 111 -0.65 2.65 -0.77
CA ARG A 111 -0.19 3.76 -1.59
C ARG A 111 -1.06 4.96 -1.31
N SER A 112 -0.47 6.09 -1.01
CA SER A 112 -1.19 7.34 -0.82
C SER A 112 -0.57 8.45 -1.66
N HIS A 113 -1.43 9.32 -2.17
CA HIS A 113 -1.07 10.48 -2.98
C HIS A 113 -2.03 11.61 -2.65
N ASP A 114 -1.49 12.75 -2.24
CA ASP A 114 -2.23 13.95 -1.94
C ASP A 114 -1.85 15.04 -2.93
N TYR A 115 -2.82 15.52 -3.73
CA TYR A 115 -2.68 16.53 -4.76
C TYR A 115 -1.80 16.14 -5.95
N ASP A 116 -2.05 16.75 -7.09
CA ASP A 116 -1.47 16.37 -8.40
C ASP A 116 0.05 16.42 -8.48
N ASP A 117 0.72 17.24 -7.67
CA ASP A 117 2.19 17.39 -7.66
C ASP A 117 2.89 16.70 -6.50
N ALA A 118 2.14 16.05 -5.60
CA ALA A 118 2.75 15.36 -4.47
C ALA A 118 3.39 14.02 -4.89
N PRO A 119 4.47 13.58 -4.24
CA PRO A 119 5.01 12.26 -4.48
C PRO A 119 4.06 11.18 -3.95
N TRP A 120 4.10 10.00 -4.57
CA TRP A 120 3.47 8.82 -4.01
C TRP A 120 4.20 8.36 -2.75
N TYR A 121 3.44 8.12 -1.69
CA TYR A 121 3.93 7.53 -0.46
C TYR A 121 3.53 6.05 -0.40
N TYR A 122 4.38 5.24 0.18
CA TYR A 122 4.17 3.81 0.33
C TYR A 122 4.43 3.41 1.77
N SER A 123 3.48 2.70 2.36
CA SER A 123 3.61 2.14 3.70
C SER A 123 3.28 0.65 3.64
N GLY A 124 3.96 -0.15 4.46
CA GLY A 124 3.82 -1.60 4.37
C GLY A 124 3.70 -2.27 5.73
N TRP A 125 2.87 -3.31 5.79
CA TRP A 125 2.66 -4.16 6.97
C TRP A 125 2.70 -5.62 6.56
N CYS A 126 3.25 -6.47 7.44
CA CYS A 126 3.26 -7.89 7.22
C CYS A 126 2.43 -8.59 8.29
N PHE A 127 1.69 -9.63 7.88
CA PHE A 127 0.82 -10.38 8.77
C PHE A 127 0.78 -11.86 8.39
N ASP A 128 0.76 -12.74 9.40
CA ASP A 128 0.62 -14.17 9.24
C ASP A 128 -0.78 -14.61 9.70
N PHE A 129 -1.62 -14.99 8.76
CA PHE A 129 -2.98 -15.45 9.02
C PHE A 129 -3.05 -16.83 9.68
N ALA A 130 -1.99 -17.66 9.58
CA ALA A 130 -1.97 -18.96 10.24
C ALA A 130 -1.78 -18.83 11.74
N THR A 131 -1.00 -17.85 12.18
CA THR A 131 -0.74 -17.59 13.60
C THR A 131 -1.55 -16.43 14.17
N GLY A 132 -2.16 -15.60 13.31
CA GLY A 132 -2.85 -14.39 13.70
C GLY A 132 -1.92 -13.29 14.21
N LYS A 133 -0.68 -13.23 13.70
CA LYS A 133 0.37 -12.34 14.19
C LYS A 133 0.81 -11.31 13.17
N ARG A 134 1.03 -10.07 13.63
CA ARG A 134 1.77 -9.07 12.88
C ARG A 134 3.24 -9.50 12.81
N LEU A 135 3.83 -9.40 11.63
CA LEU A 135 5.24 -9.72 11.39
C LEU A 135 6.01 -8.41 11.13
N THR A 136 7.27 -8.42 11.50
CA THR A 136 8.24 -7.46 10.97
C THR A 136 8.59 -7.82 9.53
N THR A 137 9.12 -6.87 8.76
CA THR A 137 9.62 -7.13 7.40
C THR A 137 10.72 -8.22 7.42
N ALA A 138 11.58 -8.22 8.43
CA ALA A 138 12.63 -9.22 8.59
C ALA A 138 12.06 -10.63 8.79
N GLU A 139 11.05 -10.78 9.66
CA GLU A 139 10.37 -12.07 9.85
C GLU A 139 9.68 -12.53 8.58
N MET A 140 9.01 -11.64 7.83
CA MET A 140 8.40 -11.97 6.55
C MET A 140 9.43 -12.47 5.54
N LEU A 141 10.59 -11.81 5.41
CA LEU A 141 11.68 -12.24 4.54
C LEU A 141 12.24 -13.60 4.96
N GLN A 142 12.39 -13.86 6.26
CA GLN A 142 12.80 -15.16 6.79
C GLN A 142 11.78 -16.27 6.46
N HIS A 143 10.48 -15.98 6.57
CA HIS A 143 9.43 -16.92 6.11
C HIS A 143 9.55 -17.26 4.63
N MET A 144 10.01 -16.31 3.81
CA MET A 144 10.28 -16.53 2.38
C MET A 144 11.63 -17.23 2.12
N GLY A 145 12.42 -17.52 3.15
CA GLY A 145 13.75 -18.11 3.03
C GLY A 145 14.82 -17.14 2.53
N LEU A 146 14.58 -15.82 2.70
CA LEU A 146 15.48 -14.75 2.31
C LEU A 146 16.23 -14.21 3.54
N ASP A 147 17.48 -13.82 3.33
CA ASP A 147 18.27 -13.11 4.35
C ASP A 147 17.91 -11.61 4.32
N PRO A 148 17.36 -11.04 5.41
CA PRO A 148 16.98 -9.65 5.48
C PRO A 148 18.13 -8.67 5.19
N ASP A 149 19.34 -8.96 5.67
CA ASP A 149 20.51 -8.11 5.47
C ASP A 149 20.96 -8.10 4.00
N GLU A 150 20.91 -9.27 3.33
CA GLU A 150 21.20 -9.37 1.90
C GLU A 150 20.17 -8.60 1.06
N VAL A 151 18.88 -8.74 1.38
CA VAL A 151 17.79 -8.01 0.70
C VAL A 151 17.96 -6.52 0.88
N GLN A 152 18.23 -6.04 2.10
CA GLN A 152 18.46 -4.63 2.37
C GLN A 152 19.67 -4.09 1.59
N ALA A 153 20.78 -4.81 1.61
CA ALA A 153 21.97 -4.43 0.87
C ALA A 153 21.73 -4.38 -0.65
N GLN A 154 20.90 -5.29 -1.18
CA GLN A 154 20.52 -5.27 -2.59
C GLN A 154 19.64 -4.06 -2.92
N MET A 155 18.62 -3.76 -2.09
CA MET A 155 17.78 -2.58 -2.28
C MET A 155 18.57 -1.29 -2.27
N GLN A 156 19.51 -1.14 -1.32
CA GLN A 156 20.41 0.03 -1.28
C GLN A 156 21.26 0.16 -2.54
N ARG A 157 21.85 -0.94 -3.02
CA ARG A 157 22.62 -0.93 -4.28
C ARG A 157 21.76 -0.51 -5.47
N GLN A 158 20.53 -1.01 -5.57
CA GLN A 158 19.62 -0.65 -6.66
C GLN A 158 19.18 0.82 -6.59
N ALA A 159 18.88 1.33 -5.38
CA ALA A 159 18.55 2.74 -5.18
C ALA A 159 19.71 3.66 -5.59
N MET A 160 20.93 3.33 -5.18
CA MET A 160 22.14 4.09 -5.59
C MET A 160 22.35 4.05 -7.10
N GLN A 161 22.24 2.89 -7.75
CA GLN A 161 22.37 2.77 -9.20
C GLN A 161 21.31 3.58 -9.95
N THR A 162 20.07 3.59 -9.45
CA THR A 162 19.00 4.40 -10.04
C THR A 162 19.30 5.88 -9.88
N PHE A 163 19.71 6.31 -8.69
CA PHE A 163 20.10 7.69 -8.43
C PHE A 163 21.24 8.16 -9.34
N ASP A 164 22.33 7.38 -9.44
CA ASP A 164 23.47 7.70 -10.28
C ASP A 164 23.07 7.82 -11.76
N ARG A 165 22.18 6.93 -12.24
CA ARG A 165 21.66 6.97 -13.61
C ARG A 165 20.85 8.22 -13.87
N GLU A 166 19.95 8.60 -12.96
CA GLU A 166 19.10 9.79 -13.10
C GLU A 166 19.92 11.08 -13.01
N MET A 167 20.90 11.13 -12.11
CA MET A 167 21.84 12.24 -12.04
C MET A 167 22.66 12.40 -13.32
N ALA A 168 23.10 11.29 -13.92
CA ALA A 168 23.86 11.31 -15.18
C ALA A 168 22.99 11.78 -16.37
N GLN A 169 21.66 11.59 -16.30
CA GLN A 169 20.71 12.07 -17.29
C GLN A 169 20.31 13.55 -17.10
N GLY A 170 20.87 14.24 -16.10
CA GLY A 170 20.57 15.64 -15.79
C GLY A 170 19.20 15.83 -15.11
N ALA A 171 18.60 14.77 -14.60
CA ALA A 171 17.44 14.84 -13.73
C ALA A 171 17.84 15.49 -12.39
N TYR A 172 17.47 16.74 -12.22
CA TYR A 172 17.92 17.55 -11.08
C TYR A 172 16.95 17.40 -9.91
N TYR A 173 17.26 16.51 -8.97
CA TYR A 173 16.59 16.47 -7.69
C TYR A 173 17.23 17.43 -6.69
N GLU A 174 16.82 18.70 -6.71
CA GLU A 174 17.31 19.70 -5.74
C GLU A 174 17.03 19.30 -4.29
N GLY A 175 15.94 18.56 -4.02
CA GLY A 175 15.56 18.09 -2.70
C GLY A 175 16.50 17.08 -2.06
N LEU A 176 17.24 16.29 -2.83
CA LEU A 176 18.21 15.30 -2.32
C LEU A 176 19.58 15.92 -2.00
N ARG A 177 19.86 17.13 -2.50
CA ARG A 177 21.09 17.86 -2.19
C ARG A 177 21.11 18.42 -0.77
N SER A 178 19.95 18.56 -0.11
CA SER A 178 19.81 19.15 1.23
C SER A 178 19.92 18.13 2.38
N GLY A 179 20.51 16.96 2.17
CA GLY A 179 20.94 16.09 3.26
C GLY A 179 20.16 14.79 3.49
N GLY A 180 19.40 14.33 2.51
CA GLY A 180 18.83 12.97 2.56
C GLY A 180 19.93 11.94 2.40
N ASN A 181 20.38 11.36 3.51
CA ASN A 181 21.41 10.34 3.51
C ASN A 181 20.78 9.00 3.05
N LEU A 182 20.97 8.64 1.77
CA LEU A 182 20.50 7.36 1.21
C LEU A 182 20.99 6.13 1.98
N SER A 183 22.04 6.28 2.81
CA SER A 183 22.53 5.22 3.70
C SER A 183 21.60 4.96 4.91
N GLU A 184 20.66 5.85 5.17
CA GLU A 184 19.69 5.75 6.27
C GLU A 184 18.30 5.23 5.85
N MET A 185 18.11 4.83 4.59
CA MET A 185 16.90 4.10 4.20
C MET A 185 16.87 2.75 4.95
N ARG A 186 16.36 2.79 6.18
CA ARG A 186 16.05 1.58 6.96
C ARG A 186 14.68 1.10 6.55
N MET A 187 14.59 -0.20 6.31
CA MET A 187 13.28 -0.86 6.31
C MET A 187 12.64 -0.57 7.67
N GLY A 188 11.41 -0.04 7.66
CA GLY A 188 10.69 0.28 8.88
C GLY A 188 10.65 -0.92 9.83
N THR A 189 10.96 -0.68 11.07
CA THR A 189 10.88 -1.68 12.16
C THR A 189 9.44 -1.87 12.58
#